data_7e607bd2c51fa315313cf017381f1f92
#
_entry.id   7e607bd2c51fa315313cf017381f1f92
#
_cell.length_a   1.000
_cell.length_b   1.000
_cell.length_c   1.000
_cell.angle_alpha   90.00
_cell.angle_beta   90.00
_cell.angle_gamma   90.00
#
_symmetry.space_group_name_H-M   'P 1'
#
loop_
_entity.id
_entity.type
_entity.pdbx_description
1 polymer ?
#
loop_
_entity_poly.entity_id
_entity_poly.type
_entity_poly.pdbx_seq_one_letter_code
_entity_poly.pdbx_strand_id
1 'polypeptide(L)'
;MPIHTNGLGHIALRVTDLARAKQFYSEILGFPVMMEFADIVLVNAGGVLLGMRGGNPETAPDDRFNPMRVGIDHLALAVSDPAALEGLQKQLDAAGVRNNGVEDDTTTGGRYISFYDPDGIAWELYYLPAS
;
A
#
# COMPACT_ATOMS: atom_id res chain seq x y z
N MET A 1 -0.10 -12.71 -29.30
CA MET A 1 -1.48 -12.22 -29.08
C MET A 1 -1.53 -11.41 -27.81
N PRO A 2 -2.01 -10.16 -27.84
CA PRO A 2 -2.07 -9.34 -26.63
C PRO A 2 -3.14 -9.88 -25.65
N ILE A 3 -2.86 -9.71 -24.37
CA ILE A 3 -3.85 -9.99 -23.32
C ILE A 3 -4.71 -8.75 -23.14
N HIS A 4 -6.02 -8.92 -23.22
CA HIS A 4 -6.97 -7.84 -22.99
C HIS A 4 -7.40 -7.86 -21.53
N THR A 5 -7.22 -6.72 -20.86
CA THR A 5 -7.53 -6.59 -19.43
C THR A 5 -8.00 -5.15 -19.13
N ASN A 6 -8.72 -4.99 -18.04
CA ASN A 6 -9.19 -3.69 -17.55
C ASN A 6 -8.29 -3.16 -16.42
N GLY A 7 -7.06 -3.64 -16.34
CA GLY A 7 -6.12 -3.26 -15.29
C GLY A 7 -6.07 -4.24 -14.13
N LEU A 8 -5.70 -3.77 -12.96
CA LEU A 8 -5.61 -4.62 -11.78
C LEU A 8 -7.00 -4.99 -11.26
N GLY A 9 -7.26 -6.30 -11.12
CA GLY A 9 -8.50 -6.79 -10.50
C GLY A 9 -8.44 -6.67 -8.99
N HIS A 10 -7.36 -7.19 -8.40
CA HIS A 10 -7.11 -7.07 -6.96
C HIS A 10 -5.62 -7.30 -6.69
N ILE A 11 -5.22 -6.96 -5.46
CA ILE A 11 -3.86 -7.18 -4.95
C ILE A 11 -4.01 -8.01 -3.68
N ALA A 12 -3.13 -8.99 -3.49
CA ALA A 12 -3.06 -9.75 -2.25
C ALA A 12 -1.67 -9.65 -1.65
N LEU A 13 -1.62 -9.33 -0.37
CA LEU A 13 -0.38 -9.22 0.41
C LEU A 13 -0.28 -10.38 1.38
N ARG A 14 0.91 -10.91 1.56
CA ARG A 14 1.22 -11.81 2.68
C ARG A 14 1.70 -10.95 3.85
N VAL A 15 1.08 -11.13 5.02
CA VAL A 15 1.42 -10.36 6.22
C VAL A 15 1.76 -11.31 7.37
N THR A 16 2.57 -10.84 8.30
CA THR A 16 2.98 -11.65 9.47
C THR A 16 1.91 -11.65 10.56
N ASP A 17 1.13 -10.58 10.68
CA ASP A 17 0.10 -10.41 11.71
C ASP A 17 -1.13 -9.78 11.06
N LEU A 18 -2.18 -10.59 10.88
CA LEU A 18 -3.38 -10.14 10.16
C LEU A 18 -4.13 -9.05 10.93
N ALA A 19 -4.22 -9.15 12.25
CA ALA A 19 -4.91 -8.13 13.06
C ALA A 19 -4.21 -6.77 12.94
N ARG A 20 -2.88 -6.77 12.97
CA ARG A 20 -2.06 -5.57 12.83
C ARG A 20 -2.19 -4.98 11.42
N ALA A 21 -2.18 -5.82 10.39
CA ALA A 21 -2.38 -5.38 9.01
C ALA A 21 -3.77 -4.79 8.82
N LYS A 22 -4.81 -5.42 9.34
CA LYS A 22 -6.17 -4.90 9.29
C LYS A 22 -6.25 -3.51 9.92
N GLN A 23 -5.67 -3.33 11.11
CA GLN A 23 -5.65 -2.03 11.77
C GLN A 23 -4.97 -0.97 10.89
N PHE A 24 -3.82 -1.30 10.32
CA PHE A 24 -3.07 -0.38 9.48
C PHE A 24 -3.89 0.06 8.26
N TYR A 25 -4.39 -0.89 7.47
CA TYR A 25 -5.06 -0.57 6.21
C TYR A 25 -6.47 -0.01 6.41
N SER A 26 -7.21 -0.48 7.40
CA SER A 26 -8.60 -0.04 7.61
C SER A 26 -8.75 1.16 8.53
N GLU A 27 -7.90 1.30 9.56
CA GLU A 27 -8.02 2.40 10.51
C GLU A 27 -7.01 3.52 10.22
N ILE A 28 -5.73 3.20 10.04
CA ILE A 28 -4.71 4.22 9.79
C ILE A 28 -4.85 4.79 8.38
N LEU A 29 -4.90 3.94 7.35
CA LEU A 29 -5.11 4.41 5.98
C LEU A 29 -6.57 4.69 5.65
N GLY A 30 -7.50 4.16 6.43
CA GLY A 30 -8.92 4.46 6.28
C GLY A 30 -9.63 3.72 5.15
N PHE A 31 -9.09 2.61 4.66
CA PHE A 31 -9.73 1.84 3.60
C PHE A 31 -10.89 1.00 4.16
N PRO A 32 -12.11 1.12 3.58
CA PRO A 32 -13.25 0.35 4.07
C PRO A 32 -13.02 -1.16 3.99
N VAL A 33 -13.36 -1.88 5.07
CA VAL A 33 -13.35 -3.35 5.07
C VAL A 33 -14.54 -3.83 4.25
N MET A 34 -14.28 -4.66 3.25
CA MET A 34 -15.30 -5.21 2.36
C MET A 34 -15.71 -6.62 2.77
N MET A 35 -14.74 -7.44 3.18
CA MET A 35 -14.96 -8.81 3.64
C MET A 35 -13.90 -9.18 4.67
N GLU A 36 -14.26 -10.08 5.58
CA GLU A 36 -13.36 -10.56 6.61
C GLU A 36 -13.59 -12.04 6.87
N PHE A 37 -12.49 -12.80 6.81
CA PHE A 37 -12.46 -14.22 7.12
C PHE A 37 -11.37 -14.48 8.14
N ALA A 38 -11.21 -15.75 8.58
CA ALA A 38 -10.23 -16.07 9.62
C ALA A 38 -8.78 -15.76 9.19
N ASP A 39 -8.45 -15.92 7.90
CA ASP A 39 -7.09 -15.83 7.37
C ASP A 39 -6.90 -14.73 6.32
N ILE A 40 -7.95 -13.98 6.00
CA ILE A 40 -7.88 -12.90 5.00
C ILE A 40 -8.86 -11.78 5.34
N VAL A 41 -8.38 -10.55 5.15
CA VAL A 41 -9.20 -9.33 5.21
C VAL A 41 -9.10 -8.62 3.87
N LEU A 42 -10.23 -8.23 3.31
CA LEU A 42 -10.31 -7.49 2.05
C LEU A 42 -10.79 -6.07 2.31
N VAL A 43 -10.03 -5.09 1.81
CA VAL A 43 -10.38 -3.67 1.92
C VAL A 43 -10.47 -3.06 0.53
N ASN A 44 -11.18 -1.93 0.42
CA ASN A 44 -11.25 -1.16 -0.82
C ASN A 44 -10.21 -0.03 -0.76
N ALA A 45 -9.16 -0.18 -1.57
CA ALA A 45 -8.07 0.80 -1.65
C ALA A 45 -8.28 1.69 -2.88
N GLY A 46 -9.18 2.67 -2.77
CA GLY A 46 -9.45 3.61 -3.86
C GLY A 46 -10.02 2.98 -5.13
N GLY A 47 -10.81 1.92 -4.98
CA GLY A 47 -11.42 1.20 -6.10
C GLY A 47 -10.72 -0.10 -6.47
N VAL A 48 -9.55 -0.39 -5.89
CA VAL A 48 -8.86 -1.67 -6.06
C VAL A 48 -9.07 -2.49 -4.78
N LEU A 49 -9.48 -3.74 -4.95
CA LEU A 49 -9.64 -4.65 -3.83
C LEU A 49 -8.25 -5.10 -3.36
N LEU A 50 -7.95 -4.85 -2.09
CA LEU A 50 -6.68 -5.21 -1.47
C LEU A 50 -6.94 -6.25 -0.40
N GLY A 51 -6.34 -7.44 -0.57
CA GLY A 51 -6.42 -8.52 0.40
C GLY A 51 -5.15 -8.63 1.23
N MET A 52 -5.31 -8.82 2.54
CA MET A 52 -4.22 -9.17 3.44
C MET A 52 -4.43 -10.62 3.88
N ARG A 53 -3.44 -11.47 3.63
CA ARG A 53 -3.46 -12.88 4.01
C ARG A 53 -2.49 -13.14 5.14
N GLY A 54 -2.97 -13.74 6.22
CA GLY A 54 -2.18 -14.07 7.39
C GLY A 54 -2.39 -15.50 7.86
N GLY A 55 -1.79 -15.86 8.98
CA GLY A 55 -2.01 -17.15 9.63
C GLY A 55 -1.37 -18.35 8.96
N ASN A 56 -0.50 -18.15 7.99
CA ASN A 56 0.18 -19.26 7.32
C ASN A 56 1.43 -19.67 8.11
N PRO A 57 1.55 -20.95 8.52
CA PRO A 57 2.72 -21.41 9.30
C PRO A 57 4.04 -21.35 8.52
N GLU A 58 4.02 -21.26 7.18
CA GLU A 58 5.21 -21.09 6.37
C GLU A 58 5.76 -19.65 6.37
N THR A 59 4.96 -18.69 6.86
CA THR A 59 5.42 -17.30 7.01
C THR A 59 6.06 -17.14 8.38
N ALA A 60 7.37 -16.86 8.42
CA ALA A 60 8.08 -16.63 9.67
C ALA A 60 7.52 -15.37 10.37
N PRO A 61 7.30 -15.40 11.70
CA PRO A 61 6.75 -14.23 12.42
C PRO A 61 7.61 -12.97 12.35
N ASP A 62 8.91 -13.13 12.12
CA ASP A 62 9.88 -12.04 11.99
C ASP A 62 10.20 -11.68 10.55
N ASP A 63 9.47 -12.24 9.58
CA ASP A 63 9.69 -11.93 8.17
C ASP A 63 9.41 -10.44 7.89
N ARG A 64 10.14 -9.91 6.91
CA ARG A 64 10.00 -8.51 6.48
C ARG A 64 10.08 -8.43 4.97
N PHE A 65 9.34 -7.49 4.41
CA PHE A 65 9.39 -7.19 2.99
C PHE A 65 10.80 -6.72 2.60
N ASN A 66 11.27 -7.22 1.45
CA ASN A 66 12.56 -6.83 0.90
C ASN A 66 12.40 -6.48 -0.58
N PRO A 67 12.48 -5.18 -0.95
CA PRO A 67 12.29 -4.74 -2.33
C PRO A 67 13.43 -5.17 -3.27
N MET A 68 14.55 -5.67 -2.73
CA MET A 68 15.70 -6.12 -3.52
C MET A 68 15.52 -7.56 -4.03
N ARG A 69 14.52 -8.27 -3.55
CA ARG A 69 14.22 -9.62 -4.03
C ARG A 69 13.37 -9.55 -5.29
N VAL A 70 13.49 -10.57 -6.14
CA VAL A 70 12.65 -10.67 -7.34
C VAL A 70 11.17 -10.72 -6.93
N GLY A 71 10.37 -9.81 -7.48
CA GLY A 71 8.96 -9.66 -7.15
C GLY A 71 8.54 -8.21 -7.22
N ILE A 72 7.81 -7.77 -6.22
CA ILE A 72 7.36 -6.39 -6.12
C ILE A 72 8.45 -5.54 -5.43
N ASP A 73 8.77 -4.39 -6.04
CA ASP A 73 9.59 -3.36 -5.39
C ASP A 73 8.72 -2.51 -4.47
N HIS A 74 7.64 -1.96 -5.00
CA HIS A 74 6.65 -1.18 -4.25
C HIS A 74 5.33 -1.14 -5.00
N LEU A 75 4.32 -0.61 -4.33
CA LEU A 75 2.98 -0.39 -4.87
C LEU A 75 2.66 1.09 -4.73
N ALA A 76 2.06 1.69 -5.75
CA ALA A 76 1.68 3.10 -5.73
C ALA A 76 0.18 3.25 -5.82
N LEU A 77 -0.38 4.06 -4.92
CA LEU A 77 -1.77 4.49 -4.96
C LEU A 77 -1.82 5.87 -5.61
N ALA A 78 -2.71 6.04 -6.58
CA ALA A 78 -2.83 7.29 -7.30
C ALA A 78 -3.50 8.35 -6.43
N VAL A 79 -2.92 9.56 -6.42
CA VAL A 79 -3.56 10.76 -5.87
C VAL A 79 -3.73 11.76 -6.99
N SER A 80 -4.85 12.49 -7.01
CA SER A 80 -5.18 13.39 -8.11
C SER A 80 -4.72 14.83 -7.88
N ASP A 81 -4.41 15.19 -6.65
CA ASP A 81 -4.03 16.56 -6.28
C ASP A 81 -2.67 16.57 -5.59
N PRO A 82 -1.63 17.12 -6.25
CA PRO A 82 -0.30 17.18 -5.65
C PRO A 82 -0.24 18.08 -4.39
N ALA A 83 -1.15 19.05 -4.28
CA ALA A 83 -1.20 19.91 -3.11
C ALA A 83 -1.69 19.18 -1.84
N ALA A 84 -2.32 18.02 -2.00
CA ALA A 84 -2.77 17.22 -0.84
C ALA A 84 -1.64 16.45 -0.17
N LEU A 85 -0.49 16.29 -0.83
CA LEU A 85 0.59 15.41 -0.35
C LEU A 85 1.16 15.86 1.00
N GLU A 86 1.37 17.15 1.21
CA GLU A 86 1.87 17.66 2.49
C GLU A 86 0.92 17.33 3.65
N GLY A 87 -0.39 17.44 3.42
CA GLY A 87 -1.40 17.07 4.42
C GLY A 87 -1.40 15.57 4.69
N LEU A 88 -1.23 14.76 3.65
CA LEU A 88 -1.14 13.30 3.79
C LEU A 88 0.12 12.90 4.56
N GLN A 89 1.26 13.58 4.33
CA GLN A 89 2.47 13.35 5.11
C GLN A 89 2.23 13.63 6.60
N LYS A 90 1.55 14.72 6.93
CA LYS A 90 1.22 15.05 8.32
C LYS A 90 0.35 13.98 8.96
N GLN A 91 -0.60 13.43 8.21
CA GLN A 91 -1.46 12.34 8.70
C GLN A 91 -0.63 11.08 8.97
N LEU A 92 0.28 10.71 8.07
CA LEU A 92 1.17 9.56 8.25
C LEU A 92 2.06 9.76 9.48
N ASP A 93 2.65 10.94 9.62
CA ASP A 93 3.51 11.26 10.76
C ASP A 93 2.74 11.19 12.09
N ALA A 94 1.53 11.76 12.13
CA ALA A 94 0.69 11.74 13.31
C ALA A 94 0.28 10.33 13.72
N ALA A 95 0.13 9.42 12.74
CA ALA A 95 -0.19 8.01 12.98
C ALA A 95 1.05 7.15 13.26
N GLY A 96 2.24 7.73 13.26
CA GLY A 96 3.48 6.99 13.49
C GLY A 96 3.90 6.09 12.32
N VAL A 97 3.40 6.36 11.12
CA VAL A 97 3.74 5.57 9.92
C VAL A 97 5.08 6.03 9.37
N ARG A 98 6.01 5.09 9.23
CA ARG A 98 7.31 5.38 8.62
C ARG A 98 7.12 5.84 7.19
N ASN A 99 7.72 6.99 6.83
CA ASN A 99 7.64 7.54 5.49
C ASN A 99 8.88 8.39 5.20
N ASN A 100 9.11 8.69 3.92
CA ASN A 100 10.28 9.45 3.48
C ASN A 100 9.95 10.91 3.16
N GLY A 101 8.74 11.36 3.48
CA GLY A 101 8.29 12.71 3.15
C GLY A 101 7.93 12.88 1.68
N VAL A 102 7.52 14.09 1.34
CA VAL A 102 7.15 14.42 -0.05
C VAL A 102 8.41 14.58 -0.89
N GLU A 103 8.44 13.90 -2.04
CA GLU A 103 9.54 13.92 -2.98
C GLU A 103 9.05 14.20 -4.40
N ASP A 104 9.91 14.81 -5.22
CA ASP A 104 9.66 15.01 -6.64
C ASP A 104 10.29 13.87 -7.44
N ASP A 105 9.54 13.33 -8.39
CA ASP A 105 10.05 12.32 -9.31
C ASP A 105 10.51 13.01 -10.60
N THR A 106 11.82 13.16 -10.74
CA THR A 106 12.41 13.83 -11.90
C THR A 106 12.27 13.04 -13.19
N THR A 107 12.00 11.74 -13.10
CA THR A 107 11.81 10.88 -14.26
C THR A 107 10.47 11.11 -14.93
N THR A 108 9.41 11.28 -14.13
CA THR A 108 8.03 11.40 -14.65
C THR A 108 7.47 12.81 -14.52
N GLY A 109 8.10 13.67 -13.72
CA GLY A 109 7.54 14.94 -13.30
C GLY A 109 6.49 14.79 -12.22
N GLY A 110 6.34 13.60 -11.67
CA GLY A 110 5.40 13.29 -10.60
C GLY A 110 5.86 13.78 -9.23
N ARG A 111 5.00 13.55 -8.26
CA ARG A 111 5.25 13.90 -6.87
C ARG A 111 4.65 12.84 -5.97
N TYR A 112 5.34 12.44 -4.91
CA TYR A 112 4.92 11.27 -4.15
C TYR A 112 5.42 11.26 -2.72
N ILE A 113 4.85 10.35 -1.93
CA ILE A 113 5.34 9.99 -0.59
C ILE A 113 5.52 8.48 -0.55
N SER A 114 6.73 8.02 -0.22
CA SER A 114 6.96 6.61 0.12
C SER A 114 6.62 6.39 1.58
N PHE A 115 5.88 5.34 1.87
CA PHE A 115 5.56 4.93 3.23
C PHE A 115 5.56 3.40 3.34
N TYR A 116 5.51 2.90 4.55
CA TYR A 116 5.73 1.47 4.81
C TYR A 116 4.69 0.94 5.78
N ASP A 117 4.19 -0.27 5.48
CA ASP A 117 3.27 -0.94 6.37
C ASP A 117 4.01 -1.60 7.56
N PRO A 118 3.31 -2.26 8.50
CA PRO A 118 3.97 -2.88 9.65
C PRO A 118 5.00 -3.95 9.31
N ASP A 119 4.88 -4.61 8.15
CA ASP A 119 5.85 -5.61 7.68
C ASP A 119 6.93 -5.01 6.78
N GLY A 120 6.95 -3.68 6.65
CA GLY A 120 7.89 -2.98 5.79
C GLY A 120 7.52 -3.01 4.32
N ILE A 121 6.32 -3.45 3.95
CA ILE A 121 5.86 -3.42 2.56
C ILE A 121 5.85 -1.97 2.10
N ALA A 122 6.52 -1.72 0.96
CA ALA A 122 6.73 -0.37 0.45
C ALA A 122 5.55 0.08 -0.40
N TRP A 123 5.02 1.24 -0.06
CA TRP A 123 3.92 1.90 -0.74
C TRP A 123 4.31 3.31 -1.14
N GLU A 124 3.60 3.85 -2.13
CA GLU A 124 3.65 5.27 -2.45
C GLU A 124 2.25 5.83 -2.57
N LEU A 125 2.09 7.09 -2.18
CA LEU A 125 1.01 7.95 -2.64
C LEU A 125 1.59 8.78 -3.77
N TYR A 126 1.12 8.58 -5.00
CA TYR A 126 1.80 9.06 -6.19
C TYR A 126 0.88 9.93 -7.03
N TYR A 127 1.33 11.15 -7.30
CA TYR A 127 0.70 12.05 -8.27
C TYR A 127 1.49 11.99 -9.56
N LEU A 128 0.80 11.63 -10.66
CA LEU A 128 1.35 11.69 -12.01
C LEU A 128 0.68 12.83 -12.75
N PRO A 129 1.44 13.82 -13.25
CA PRO A 129 0.85 14.90 -14.03
C PRO A 129 0.16 14.36 -15.28
N ALA A 130 -0.96 14.98 -15.68
CA ALA A 130 -1.62 14.66 -16.93
C ALA A 130 -0.69 15.03 -18.09
N SER A 131 -0.56 14.13 -19.07
CA SER A 131 0.22 14.36 -20.27
C SER A 131 -0.56 15.14 -21.31
#